data_3b901f8c003d4c2ab26f3c324b0a41a1
#
_entry.id   3b901f8c003d4c2ab26f3c324b0a41a1
#
_cell.length_a   1.000
_cell.length_b   1.000
_cell.length_c   1.000
_cell.angle_alpha   90.00
_cell.angle_beta   90.00
_cell.angle_gamma   90.00
#
_symmetry.space_group_name_H-M   'P 1'
#
loop_
_entity.id
_entity.type
_entity.pdbx_description
1 polymer ?
#
loop_
_entity_poly.entity_id
_entity_poly.type
_entity_poly.pdbx_seq_one_letter_code
_entity_poly.pdbx_strand_id
1 'polypeptide(L)'
;MRIISGFHKGRKIVAPKQLPVRPTTDRSKEAIFNILHHQLDFKELHVLDLFSGTGSISYEFASRGVPHLTAVDQNKQCIAFINKTAQNLDLVITPIQKESLHFLQADSNYYDVIFADPPYDFEETYYSKLIDLALKRLKTEGQLIIEHSTKIKLSELERFVHSRDYGSATFSFFQ
;
A
#
# COMPACT_ATOMS: atom_id res chain seq x y z
N MET A 1 11.34 1.86 -10.50
CA MET A 1 10.49 2.79 -9.73
C MET A 1 11.32 3.98 -9.24
N ARG A 2 10.68 5.08 -8.88
CA ARG A 2 11.34 6.29 -8.38
C ARG A 2 10.59 6.80 -7.15
N ILE A 3 11.29 7.28 -6.13
CA ILE A 3 10.69 7.98 -4.99
C ILE A 3 10.35 9.41 -5.45
N ILE A 4 9.08 9.83 -5.24
CA ILE A 4 8.55 11.10 -5.77
C ILE A 4 8.88 12.27 -4.85
N SER A 5 8.80 12.06 -3.52
CA SER A 5 8.93 13.13 -2.53
C SER A 5 9.62 12.67 -1.26
N GLY A 6 9.83 13.59 -0.31
CA GLY A 6 10.46 13.32 0.98
C GLY A 6 11.98 13.31 0.94
N PHE A 7 12.60 12.68 1.95
CA PHE A 7 14.07 12.70 2.17
C PHE A 7 14.86 12.05 1.01
N HIS A 8 14.26 11.11 0.30
CA HIS A 8 14.87 10.41 -0.82
C HIS A 8 14.28 10.78 -2.18
N LYS A 9 13.69 11.98 -2.31
CA LYS A 9 13.12 12.48 -3.57
C LYS A 9 14.06 12.29 -4.76
N GLY A 10 13.52 11.74 -5.86
CA GLY A 10 14.26 11.51 -7.11
C GLY A 10 15.10 10.23 -7.13
N ARG A 11 15.26 9.53 -5.99
CA ARG A 11 16.02 8.28 -5.91
C ARG A 11 15.38 7.20 -6.78
N LYS A 12 16.16 6.65 -7.71
CA LYS A 12 15.76 5.49 -8.52
C LYS A 12 16.09 4.20 -7.79
N ILE A 13 15.13 3.30 -7.71
CA ILE A 13 15.27 1.94 -7.16
C ILE A 13 15.04 0.97 -8.31
N VAL A 14 16.02 0.12 -8.57
CA VAL A 14 15.97 -0.88 -9.65
C VAL A 14 15.66 -2.23 -9.04
N ALA A 15 14.42 -2.69 -9.24
CA ALA A 15 14.02 -4.03 -8.83
C ALA A 15 14.59 -5.10 -9.77
N PRO A 16 14.95 -6.28 -9.28
CA PRO A 16 15.32 -7.42 -10.10
C PRO A 16 14.22 -7.77 -11.10
N LYS A 17 14.59 -8.03 -12.37
CA LYS A 17 13.62 -8.30 -13.46
C LYS A 17 12.79 -9.58 -13.26
N GLN A 18 13.29 -10.53 -12.45
CA GLN A 18 12.63 -11.80 -12.17
C GLN A 18 11.51 -11.71 -11.12
N LEU A 19 11.33 -10.57 -10.47
CA LEU A 19 10.24 -10.43 -9.49
C LEU A 19 8.89 -10.34 -10.23
N PRO A 20 7.90 -11.17 -9.87
CA PRO A 20 6.60 -11.23 -10.53
C PRO A 20 5.69 -10.08 -10.04
N VAL A 21 6.09 -8.85 -10.29
CA VAL A 21 5.36 -7.68 -9.79
C VAL A 21 5.06 -6.71 -10.93
N ARG A 22 3.88 -6.14 -10.92
CA ARG A 22 3.51 -5.02 -11.77
C ARG A 22 3.88 -3.72 -11.03
N PRO A 23 4.73 -2.85 -11.58
CA PRO A 23 5.03 -1.58 -10.92
C PRO A 23 3.81 -0.66 -10.96
N THR A 24 3.38 -0.14 -9.83
CA THR A 24 2.50 1.04 -9.76
C THR A 24 3.18 2.19 -10.53
N THR A 25 2.44 2.84 -11.41
CA THR A 25 3.05 3.92 -12.23
C THR A 25 3.42 5.11 -11.34
N ASP A 26 4.51 5.82 -11.68
CA ASP A 26 4.92 7.03 -10.95
C ASP A 26 3.76 8.05 -10.91
N ARG A 27 2.96 8.15 -11.98
CA ARG A 27 1.81 9.06 -12.07
C ARG A 27 0.69 8.71 -11.09
N SER A 28 0.30 7.43 -11.03
CA SER A 28 -0.74 6.97 -10.10
C SER A 28 -0.31 7.18 -8.66
N LYS A 29 0.94 6.80 -8.36
CA LYS A 29 1.54 7.00 -7.04
C LYS A 29 1.55 8.48 -6.65
N GLU A 30 2.01 9.38 -7.50
CA GLU A 30 2.03 10.82 -7.26
C GLU A 30 0.63 11.37 -6.95
N ALA A 31 -0.37 10.95 -7.71
CA ALA A 31 -1.74 11.39 -7.52
C ALA A 31 -2.31 10.97 -6.16
N ILE A 32 -2.11 9.70 -5.75
CA ILE A 32 -2.55 9.20 -4.44
C ILE A 32 -1.85 9.94 -3.30
N PHE A 33 -0.54 10.09 -3.38
CA PHE A 33 0.20 10.78 -2.33
C PHE A 33 -0.08 12.28 -2.26
N ASN A 34 -0.52 12.92 -3.35
CA ASN A 34 -1.02 14.30 -3.32
C ASN A 34 -2.34 14.39 -2.54
N ILE A 35 -3.28 13.44 -2.74
CA ILE A 35 -4.52 13.37 -1.96
C ILE A 35 -4.20 13.24 -0.46
N LEU A 36 -3.38 12.25 -0.11
CA LEU A 36 -3.02 11.98 1.28
C LEU A 36 -2.28 13.16 1.95
N HIS A 37 -1.42 13.85 1.20
CA HIS A 37 -0.64 14.97 1.73
C HIS A 37 -1.50 16.17 2.20
N HIS A 38 -2.67 16.35 1.60
CA HIS A 38 -3.61 17.39 2.01
C HIS A 38 -4.47 17.01 3.22
N GLN A 39 -4.50 15.73 3.58
CA GLN A 39 -5.39 15.20 4.61
C GLN A 39 -4.65 14.74 5.87
N LEU A 40 -3.38 14.32 5.75
CA LEU A 40 -2.68 13.61 6.80
C LEU A 40 -1.28 14.18 7.06
N ASP A 41 -0.87 14.20 8.33
CA ASP A 41 0.52 14.42 8.71
C ASP A 41 1.28 13.09 8.70
N PHE A 42 2.16 12.90 7.72
CA PHE A 42 2.92 11.66 7.55
C PHE A 42 3.79 11.28 8.76
N LYS A 43 4.18 12.25 9.58
CA LYS A 43 5.09 12.02 10.71
C LYS A 43 4.43 11.35 11.92
N GLU A 44 3.11 11.20 11.90
CA GLU A 44 2.35 10.61 13.00
C GLU A 44 1.64 9.31 12.60
N LEU A 45 1.80 8.87 11.33
CA LEU A 45 1.05 7.75 10.80
C LEU A 45 1.63 6.38 11.18
N HIS A 46 0.72 5.45 11.44
CA HIS A 46 0.94 4.02 11.36
C HIS A 46 0.37 3.51 10.02
N VAL A 47 1.22 2.99 9.16
CA VAL A 47 0.84 2.59 7.81
C VAL A 47 1.05 1.09 7.61
N LEU A 48 0.09 0.46 6.94
CA LEU A 48 0.17 -0.91 6.47
C LEU A 48 0.09 -0.92 4.93
N ASP A 49 1.09 -1.50 4.29
CA ASP A 49 1.17 -1.70 2.84
C ASP A 49 1.01 -3.20 2.56
N LEU A 50 -0.18 -3.60 2.13
CA LEU A 50 -0.54 -4.98 1.77
C LEU A 50 -0.27 -5.22 0.28
N PHE A 51 0.20 -6.43 -0.05
CA PHE A 51 0.68 -6.76 -1.40
C PHE A 51 1.82 -5.83 -1.85
N SER A 52 2.74 -5.55 -0.92
CA SER A 52 3.75 -4.50 -1.09
C SER A 52 4.70 -4.71 -2.28
N GLY A 53 4.75 -5.93 -2.84
CA GLY A 53 5.56 -6.26 -4.01
C GLY A 53 7.01 -5.81 -3.84
N THR A 54 7.49 -4.95 -4.73
CA THR A 54 8.84 -4.39 -4.64
C THR A 54 8.96 -3.18 -3.70
N GLY A 55 7.90 -2.81 -2.98
CA GLY A 55 7.93 -1.76 -1.97
C GLY A 55 7.74 -0.33 -2.49
N SER A 56 7.20 -0.14 -3.71
CA SER A 56 7.07 1.19 -4.31
C SER A 56 6.28 2.18 -3.46
N ILE A 57 5.20 1.73 -2.84
CA ILE A 57 4.33 2.51 -1.95
C ILE A 57 5.01 2.67 -0.58
N SER A 58 5.56 1.59 -0.05
CA SER A 58 6.30 1.60 1.22
C SER A 58 7.45 2.62 1.21
N TYR A 59 8.29 2.65 0.16
CA TYR A 59 9.39 3.62 0.11
C TYR A 59 8.91 5.06 0.02
N GLU A 60 7.78 5.30 -0.64
CA GLU A 60 7.22 6.64 -0.74
C GLU A 60 6.73 7.14 0.64
N PHE A 61 5.99 6.30 1.40
CA PHE A 61 5.59 6.62 2.78
C PHE A 61 6.80 6.86 3.68
N ALA A 62 7.76 5.94 3.68
CA ALA A 62 8.96 6.06 4.52
C ALA A 62 9.79 7.31 4.17
N SER A 63 9.96 7.63 2.88
CA SER A 63 10.65 8.84 2.43
C SER A 63 9.96 10.13 2.88
N ARG A 64 8.65 10.11 3.09
CA ARG A 64 7.87 11.25 3.61
C ARG A 64 7.87 11.34 5.13
N GLY A 65 8.57 10.43 5.80
CA GLY A 65 8.81 10.48 7.23
C GLY A 65 7.82 9.70 8.09
N VAL A 66 7.07 8.75 7.51
CA VAL A 66 6.22 7.83 8.29
C VAL A 66 7.08 7.01 9.26
N PRO A 67 6.81 7.08 10.58
CA PRO A 67 7.66 6.43 11.58
C PRO A 67 7.35 4.94 11.77
N HIS A 68 6.12 4.52 11.48
CA HIS A 68 5.64 3.15 11.67
C HIS A 68 5.02 2.63 10.38
N LEU A 69 5.78 1.83 9.64
CA LEU A 69 5.38 1.28 8.35
C LEU A 69 5.62 -0.23 8.31
N THR A 70 4.54 -0.98 8.12
CA THR A 70 4.57 -2.42 7.91
C THR A 70 4.31 -2.72 6.44
N ALA A 71 5.21 -3.48 5.79
CA ALA A 71 5.08 -3.91 4.41
C ALA A 71 4.87 -5.43 4.36
N VAL A 72 3.75 -5.89 3.83
CA VAL A 72 3.37 -7.31 3.80
C VAL A 72 3.30 -7.81 2.37
N ASP A 73 3.96 -8.92 2.11
CA ASP A 73 3.85 -9.65 0.84
C ASP A 73 4.09 -11.15 1.09
N GLN A 74 3.41 -12.01 0.33
CA GLN A 74 3.64 -13.46 0.42
C GLN A 74 4.96 -13.89 -0.24
N ASN A 75 5.49 -13.10 -1.18
CA ASN A 75 6.69 -13.43 -1.94
C ASN A 75 7.95 -13.10 -1.13
N LYS A 76 8.68 -14.16 -0.74
CA LYS A 76 9.94 -14.05 0.02
C LYS A 76 10.98 -13.15 -0.65
N GLN A 77 11.06 -13.17 -1.98
CA GLN A 77 12.06 -12.37 -2.72
C GLN A 77 11.70 -10.88 -2.70
N CYS A 78 10.41 -10.54 -2.75
CA CYS A 78 9.92 -9.17 -2.59
C CYS A 78 10.28 -8.64 -1.20
N ILE A 79 9.99 -9.39 -0.16
CA ILE A 79 10.32 -9.02 1.22
C ILE A 79 11.82 -8.87 1.44
N ALA A 80 12.63 -9.78 0.92
CA ALA A 80 14.10 -9.66 0.98
C ALA A 80 14.61 -8.42 0.25
N PHE A 81 14.00 -8.07 -0.89
CA PHE A 81 14.33 -6.86 -1.64
C PHE A 81 13.95 -5.59 -0.89
N ILE A 82 12.75 -5.55 -0.27
CA ILE A 82 12.33 -4.42 0.57
C ILE A 82 13.30 -4.23 1.73
N ASN A 83 13.61 -5.31 2.45
CA ASN A 83 14.52 -5.24 3.60
C ASN A 83 15.90 -4.70 3.22
N LYS A 84 16.50 -5.22 2.16
CA LYS A 84 17.80 -4.75 1.65
C LYS A 84 17.75 -3.29 1.22
N THR A 85 16.70 -2.87 0.53
CA THR A 85 16.55 -1.51 0.04
C THR A 85 16.33 -0.54 1.20
N ALA A 86 15.50 -0.91 2.18
CA ALA A 86 15.26 -0.11 3.38
C ALA A 86 16.55 0.12 4.16
N GLN A 87 17.36 -0.92 4.39
CA GLN A 87 18.67 -0.80 5.03
C GLN A 87 19.62 0.12 4.25
N ASN A 88 19.70 -0.02 2.93
CA ASN A 88 20.59 0.79 2.08
C ASN A 88 20.22 2.27 2.04
N LEU A 89 18.95 2.60 2.30
CA LEU A 89 18.42 3.96 2.26
C LEU A 89 18.08 4.49 3.64
N ASP A 90 18.41 3.77 4.69
CA ASP A 90 18.08 4.13 6.09
C ASP A 90 16.58 4.48 6.26
N LEU A 91 15.71 3.67 5.65
CA LEU A 91 14.26 3.81 5.72
C LEU A 91 13.67 2.92 6.81
N VAL A 92 12.75 3.47 7.61
CA VAL A 92 12.04 2.72 8.66
C VAL A 92 10.87 1.96 8.03
N ILE A 93 11.10 0.67 7.72
CA ILE A 93 10.09 -0.24 7.17
C ILE A 93 10.22 -1.59 7.89
N THR A 94 9.11 -2.17 8.30
CA THR A 94 9.04 -3.53 8.86
C THR A 94 8.48 -4.48 7.80
N PRO A 95 9.32 -5.19 7.04
CA PRO A 95 8.86 -6.11 6.00
C PRO A 95 8.48 -7.47 6.62
N ILE A 96 7.28 -7.98 6.28
CA ILE A 96 6.73 -9.23 6.80
C ILE A 96 6.33 -10.14 5.63
N GLN A 97 6.89 -11.36 5.60
CA GLN A 97 6.48 -12.38 4.66
C GLN A 97 5.22 -13.09 5.18
N LYS A 98 4.06 -12.75 4.62
CA LYS A 98 2.79 -13.40 4.94
C LYS A 98 1.76 -13.13 3.83
N GLU A 99 0.79 -14.04 3.68
CA GLU A 99 -0.39 -13.77 2.85
C GLU A 99 -1.27 -12.73 3.54
N SER A 100 -1.83 -11.79 2.77
CA SER A 100 -2.45 -10.57 3.29
C SER A 100 -3.67 -10.81 4.17
N LEU A 101 -4.57 -11.74 3.80
CA LEU A 101 -5.74 -12.05 4.65
C LEU A 101 -5.32 -12.75 5.95
N HIS A 102 -4.36 -13.67 5.87
CA HIS A 102 -3.81 -14.33 7.07
C HIS A 102 -3.06 -13.34 7.97
N PHE A 103 -2.41 -12.34 7.38
CA PHE A 103 -1.81 -11.26 8.16
C PHE A 103 -2.87 -10.48 8.92
N LEU A 104 -3.88 -9.95 8.23
CA LEU A 104 -4.96 -9.17 8.83
C LEU A 104 -5.74 -9.91 9.92
N GLN A 105 -5.91 -11.23 9.78
CA GLN A 105 -6.57 -12.07 10.79
C GLN A 105 -5.77 -12.21 12.08
N ALA A 106 -4.45 -12.29 11.96
CA ALA A 106 -3.54 -12.53 13.09
C ALA A 106 -2.99 -11.25 13.73
N ASP A 107 -3.04 -10.13 12.99
CA ASP A 107 -2.50 -8.86 13.47
C ASP A 107 -3.41 -8.24 14.52
N SER A 108 -2.83 -7.58 15.52
CA SER A 108 -3.54 -6.86 16.59
C SER A 108 -3.35 -5.34 16.53
N ASN A 109 -2.53 -4.85 15.60
CA ASN A 109 -2.27 -3.43 15.44
C ASN A 109 -3.42 -2.71 14.73
N TYR A 110 -3.46 -1.39 14.92
CA TYR A 110 -4.38 -0.49 14.22
C TYR A 110 -3.58 0.55 13.43
N TYR A 111 -4.13 0.93 12.27
CA TYR A 111 -3.45 1.74 11.27
C TYR A 111 -4.24 3.00 10.93
N ASP A 112 -3.53 4.08 10.66
CA ASP A 112 -4.11 5.33 10.14
C ASP A 112 -4.36 5.19 8.64
N VAL A 113 -3.47 4.47 7.93
CA VAL A 113 -3.63 4.17 6.50
C VAL A 113 -3.32 2.70 6.25
N ILE A 114 -4.23 2.02 5.57
CA ILE A 114 -3.99 0.70 4.97
C ILE A 114 -4.05 0.88 3.45
N PHE A 115 -2.96 0.52 2.77
CA PHE A 115 -2.91 0.46 1.31
C PHE A 115 -2.88 -0.99 0.86
N ALA A 116 -3.63 -1.33 -0.19
CA ALA A 116 -3.65 -2.67 -0.77
C ALA A 116 -3.69 -2.60 -2.31
N ASP A 117 -2.78 -3.32 -2.97
CA ASP A 117 -2.72 -3.50 -4.43
C ASP A 117 -2.73 -4.99 -4.76
N PRO A 118 -3.89 -5.68 -4.56
CA PRO A 118 -4.00 -7.10 -4.85
C PRO A 118 -3.90 -7.37 -6.35
N PRO A 119 -3.48 -8.59 -6.76
CA PRO A 119 -3.52 -9.02 -8.16
C PRO A 119 -4.90 -8.81 -8.79
N TYR A 120 -4.93 -8.33 -10.03
CA TYR A 120 -6.17 -7.95 -10.73
C TYR A 120 -7.06 -9.13 -11.15
N ASP A 121 -6.58 -10.35 -11.01
CA ASP A 121 -7.29 -11.60 -11.28
C ASP A 121 -8.09 -12.12 -10.08
N PHE A 122 -8.05 -11.42 -8.95
CA PHE A 122 -8.87 -11.76 -7.80
C PHE A 122 -10.35 -11.43 -8.04
N GLU A 123 -11.22 -12.33 -7.56
CA GLU A 123 -12.66 -12.17 -7.64
C GLU A 123 -13.20 -11.14 -6.61
N GLU A 124 -14.39 -10.60 -6.84
CA GLU A 124 -15.05 -9.63 -5.95
C GLU A 124 -15.20 -10.14 -4.52
N THR A 125 -15.40 -11.44 -4.35
CA THR A 125 -15.47 -12.10 -3.03
C THR A 125 -14.19 -11.96 -2.22
N TYR A 126 -13.04 -11.95 -2.89
CA TYR A 126 -11.76 -11.72 -2.23
C TYR A 126 -11.63 -10.26 -1.75
N TYR A 127 -12.03 -9.31 -2.62
CA TYR A 127 -12.02 -7.88 -2.24
C TYR A 127 -12.95 -7.61 -1.06
N SER A 128 -14.16 -8.16 -1.04
CA SER A 128 -15.09 -8.02 0.09
C SER A 128 -14.44 -8.50 1.40
N LYS A 129 -13.84 -9.69 1.39
CA LYS A 129 -13.16 -10.25 2.57
C LYS A 129 -11.95 -9.43 2.99
N LEU A 130 -11.17 -8.94 2.03
CA LEU A 130 -10.01 -8.07 2.29
C LEU A 130 -10.44 -6.77 2.97
N ILE A 131 -11.48 -6.13 2.44
CA ILE A 131 -12.05 -4.89 2.97
C ILE A 131 -12.56 -5.10 4.38
N ASP A 132 -13.38 -6.13 4.61
CA ASP A 132 -13.94 -6.45 5.93
C ASP A 132 -12.85 -6.64 7.01
N LEU A 133 -11.77 -7.32 6.65
CA LEU A 133 -10.66 -7.55 7.59
C LEU A 133 -9.82 -6.29 7.79
N ALA A 134 -9.56 -5.53 6.73
CA ALA A 134 -8.78 -4.30 6.80
C ALA A 134 -9.50 -3.21 7.59
N LEU A 135 -10.81 -3.03 7.39
CA LEU A 135 -11.62 -2.07 8.13
C LEU A 135 -11.60 -2.30 9.66
N LYS A 136 -11.49 -3.57 10.10
CA LYS A 136 -11.34 -3.92 11.52
C LYS A 136 -9.98 -3.52 12.10
N ARG A 137 -9.03 -3.17 11.25
CA ARG A 137 -7.67 -2.74 11.63
C ARG A 137 -7.42 -1.25 11.41
N LEU A 138 -8.43 -0.50 10.99
CA LEU A 138 -8.33 0.95 10.94
C LEU A 138 -8.52 1.56 12.33
N LYS A 139 -7.73 2.60 12.60
CA LYS A 139 -8.01 3.53 13.71
C LYS A 139 -9.28 4.33 13.41
N THR A 140 -9.82 5.03 14.40
CA THR A 140 -10.83 6.07 14.19
C THR A 140 -10.25 7.09 13.20
N GLU A 141 -11.02 7.50 12.18
CA GLU A 141 -10.60 8.37 11.07
C GLU A 141 -9.52 7.75 10.14
N GLY A 142 -9.16 6.49 10.32
CA GLY A 142 -8.24 5.79 9.43
C GLY A 142 -8.83 5.55 8.04
N GLN A 143 -7.97 5.39 7.03
CA GLN A 143 -8.38 5.18 5.63
C GLN A 143 -7.82 3.88 5.07
N LEU A 144 -8.68 3.11 4.39
CA LEU A 144 -8.26 2.00 3.53
C LEU A 144 -8.31 2.46 2.07
N ILE A 145 -7.21 2.22 1.35
CA ILE A 145 -7.07 2.53 -0.07
C ILE A 145 -6.78 1.25 -0.81
N ILE A 146 -7.62 0.92 -1.79
CA ILE A 146 -7.44 -0.28 -2.62
C ILE A 146 -7.22 0.11 -4.07
N GLU A 147 -6.09 -0.32 -4.63
CA GLU A 147 -5.85 -0.30 -6.07
C GLU A 147 -6.48 -1.55 -6.69
N HIS A 148 -7.28 -1.38 -7.74
CA HIS A 148 -7.91 -2.48 -8.46
C HIS A 148 -8.16 -2.13 -9.93
N SER A 149 -8.51 -3.13 -10.74
CA SER A 149 -8.92 -2.90 -12.13
C SER A 149 -10.19 -2.06 -12.21
N THR A 150 -10.29 -1.15 -13.18
CA THR A 150 -11.51 -0.39 -13.49
C THR A 150 -12.73 -1.26 -13.81
N LYS A 151 -12.52 -2.57 -14.05
CA LYS A 151 -13.60 -3.54 -14.31
C LYS A 151 -14.31 -4.00 -13.04
N ILE A 152 -13.67 -3.83 -11.89
CA ILE A 152 -14.21 -4.24 -10.58
C ILE A 152 -14.90 -3.04 -9.96
N LYS A 153 -16.12 -3.24 -9.45
CA LYS A 153 -16.90 -2.19 -8.79
C LYS A 153 -16.93 -2.46 -7.28
N LEU A 154 -16.26 -1.60 -6.52
CA LEU A 154 -16.25 -1.69 -5.06
C LEU A 154 -17.15 -0.62 -4.40
N SER A 155 -17.84 0.21 -5.20
CA SER A 155 -18.66 1.33 -4.71
C SER A 155 -19.93 0.90 -3.96
N GLU A 156 -20.32 -0.36 -4.08
CA GLU A 156 -21.51 -0.91 -3.38
C GLU A 156 -21.16 -1.54 -2.03
N LEU A 157 -19.85 -1.62 -1.72
CA LEU A 157 -19.41 -2.21 -0.46
C LEU A 157 -19.54 -1.21 0.69
N GLU A 158 -19.75 -1.75 1.89
CA GLU A 158 -19.91 -0.97 3.11
C GLU A 158 -18.70 -0.08 3.37
N ARG A 159 -18.96 1.14 3.89
CA ARG A 159 -17.93 2.13 4.23
C ARG A 159 -17.13 2.68 3.03
N PHE A 160 -17.61 2.46 1.79
CA PHE A 160 -17.06 3.13 0.61
C PHE A 160 -17.28 4.65 0.69
N VAL A 161 -16.23 5.42 0.42
CA VAL A 161 -16.26 6.90 0.43
C VAL A 161 -16.26 7.45 -0.98
N HIS A 162 -15.23 7.15 -1.77
CA HIS A 162 -15.10 7.58 -3.16
C HIS A 162 -14.05 6.74 -3.90
N SER A 163 -13.97 6.93 -5.21
CA SER A 163 -12.91 6.36 -6.04
C SER A 163 -12.31 7.36 -7.01
N ARG A 164 -11.12 7.04 -7.52
CA ARG A 164 -10.39 7.81 -8.55
C ARG A 164 -9.78 6.87 -9.58
N ASP A 165 -9.99 7.14 -10.85
CA ASP A 165 -9.45 6.36 -11.95
C ASP A 165 -8.14 6.97 -12.49
N TYR A 166 -7.14 6.12 -12.69
CA TYR A 166 -5.85 6.47 -13.31
C TYR A 166 -5.49 5.41 -14.35
N GLY A 167 -5.86 5.68 -15.59
CA GLY A 167 -5.67 4.74 -16.70
C GLY A 167 -6.53 3.49 -16.53
N SER A 168 -5.90 2.32 -16.36
CA SER A 168 -6.58 1.03 -16.15
C SER A 168 -6.75 0.65 -14.67
N ALA A 169 -6.31 1.50 -13.77
CA ALA A 169 -6.40 1.31 -12.32
C ALA A 169 -7.43 2.26 -11.71
N THR A 170 -8.18 1.77 -10.74
CA THR A 170 -9.05 2.55 -9.85
C THR A 170 -8.50 2.46 -8.44
N PHE A 171 -8.48 3.58 -7.75
CA PHE A 171 -8.22 3.63 -6.30
C PHE A 171 -9.53 3.91 -5.59
N SER A 172 -9.99 2.94 -4.80
CA SER A 172 -11.19 3.06 -3.97
C SER A 172 -10.81 3.32 -2.52
N PHE A 173 -11.49 4.28 -1.90
CA PHE A 173 -11.26 4.73 -0.52
C PHE A 173 -12.40 4.29 0.36
N PHE A 174 -12.07 3.78 1.54
CA PHE A 174 -12.99 3.33 2.59
C PHE A 174 -12.58 3.93 3.93
N GLN A 175 -13.58 4.20 4.80
CA GLN A 175 -13.34 4.78 6.11
C GLN A 175 -14.27 4.24 7.18
#